data_5a920a4ea0349c9cf3dbac54dc9608ce
#
_entry.id   5a920a4ea0349c9cf3dbac54dc9608ce
#
_cell.length_a   1.000
_cell.length_b   1.000
_cell.length_c   1.000
_cell.angle_alpha   90.00
_cell.angle_beta   90.00
_cell.angle_gamma   90.00
#
_symmetry.space_group_name_H-M   'P 1'
#
loop_
_entity.id
_entity.type
_entity.pdbx_description
1 polymer ?
#
loop_
_entity_poly.entity_id
_entity_poly.type
_entity_poly.pdbx_seq_one_letter_code
_entity_poly.pdbx_strand_id
1 'polypeptide(L)'
;MQPSFNKTTAKLSLLPLLTFVALFLGAGLYLQSQGVDYAFYQLPAPVAILPAIMLAFMLNKNTINHSVETFIKGAGHNNIITMCLIYLLAGAFSAVAGATGGVDAVVNAGLSLIPPTLLLPGLFLIAAVVSTAMGTSMGTIGAIGPIAYAVSIKTGIDPALMAGTIVSGAMFGDNLSIISDTTIAATRTQGCEMKDKFRENLKIALPAAILTIGLLFFLTPAAQAVETKDYDILLVLPYAFILVLAVMGFNVFVVLFSGIIFAALMGFTGSYEGASFVKDIYKGFTDMQEIFLLSMFIGGLSEFIRINGGLDYIAQKIQAITKVIAKWHRKVADQLGIAALVMTSNVCIANNTVSIIVAGPIAKKLADDGEISGKRSASLLDIFACVTQGSLPYGAQALLLGATFKISPWQVSTSSYYCFILAFTAIAVICLRRNKA
;
A
#
# COMPACT_ATOMS: atom_id res chain seq x y z
N MET A 1 -27.06 21.92 1.05
CA MET A 1 -26.74 22.41 2.41
C MET A 1 -25.51 21.68 2.90
N GLN A 2 -24.41 22.41 3.21
CA GLN A 2 -23.27 21.79 3.88
C GLN A 2 -23.72 21.46 5.31
N PRO A 3 -23.56 20.23 5.81
CA PRO A 3 -23.81 19.94 7.19
C PRO A 3 -22.90 20.84 8.06
N SER A 4 -23.51 21.58 8.98
CA SER A 4 -22.80 22.45 9.91
C SER A 4 -22.12 21.59 10.95
N PHE A 5 -20.88 21.14 10.68
CA PHE A 5 -20.09 20.47 11.71
C PHE A 5 -19.46 21.52 12.65
N ASN A 6 -19.35 21.13 13.92
CA ASN A 6 -18.67 21.97 14.89
C ASN A 6 -17.16 21.97 14.59
N LYS A 7 -16.62 23.13 14.18
CA LYS A 7 -15.20 23.28 13.80
C LYS A 7 -14.22 22.85 14.90
N THR A 8 -14.57 23.05 16.15
CA THR A 8 -13.73 22.64 17.28
C THR A 8 -13.71 21.12 17.40
N THR A 9 -14.85 20.44 17.32
CA THR A 9 -14.95 18.99 17.37
C THR A 9 -14.20 18.37 16.17
N ALA A 10 -14.38 18.93 14.99
CA ALA A 10 -13.72 18.47 13.77
C ALA A 10 -12.19 18.61 13.84
N LYS A 11 -11.69 19.72 14.38
CA LYS A 11 -10.24 19.89 14.59
C LYS A 11 -9.70 18.90 15.62
N LEU A 12 -10.42 18.72 16.74
CA LEU A 12 -10.00 17.80 17.80
C LEU A 12 -10.04 16.33 17.37
N SER A 13 -10.91 15.96 16.44
CA SER A 13 -11.00 14.58 15.94
C SER A 13 -9.74 14.09 15.21
N LEU A 14 -8.85 15.00 14.78
CA LEU A 14 -7.56 14.66 14.18
C LEU A 14 -6.48 14.36 15.22
N LEU A 15 -6.65 14.81 16.47
CA LEU A 15 -5.65 14.67 17.52
C LEU A 15 -5.31 13.20 17.84
N PRO A 16 -6.26 12.26 17.89
CA PRO A 16 -5.96 10.85 18.09
C PRO A 16 -4.99 10.27 17.05
N LEU A 17 -5.20 10.57 15.77
CA LEU A 17 -4.29 10.10 14.71
C LEU A 17 -2.89 10.70 14.90
N LEU A 18 -2.80 12.00 15.18
CA LEU A 18 -1.51 12.65 15.46
C LEU A 18 -0.82 12.05 16.67
N THR A 19 -1.58 11.67 17.71
CA THR A 19 -1.05 10.96 18.88
C THR A 19 -0.47 9.60 18.49
N PHE A 20 -1.18 8.80 17.71
CA PHE A 20 -0.68 7.51 17.21
C PHE A 20 0.61 7.69 16.40
N VAL A 21 0.60 8.59 15.41
CA VAL A 21 1.76 8.82 14.53
C VAL A 21 2.95 9.32 15.35
N ALA A 22 2.74 10.24 16.29
CA ALA A 22 3.79 10.75 17.17
C ALA A 22 4.37 9.67 18.07
N LEU A 23 3.55 8.78 18.64
CA LEU A 23 4.01 7.67 19.47
C LEU A 23 4.76 6.64 18.64
N PHE A 24 4.17 6.19 17.53
CA PHE A 24 4.75 5.13 16.70
C PHE A 24 6.06 5.56 16.04
N LEU A 25 6.01 6.67 15.26
CA LEU A 25 7.21 7.17 14.58
C LEU A 25 8.19 7.82 15.55
N GLY A 26 7.69 8.58 16.52
CA GLY A 26 8.52 9.27 17.51
C GLY A 26 9.32 8.30 18.36
N ALA A 27 8.69 7.24 18.88
CA ALA A 27 9.39 6.21 19.66
C ALA A 27 10.40 5.45 18.78
N GLY A 28 10.00 5.03 17.58
CA GLY A 28 10.88 4.30 16.65
C GLY A 28 12.12 5.13 16.26
N LEU A 29 11.94 6.39 15.86
CA LEU A 29 13.04 7.27 15.48
C LEU A 29 13.92 7.63 16.67
N TYR A 30 13.34 7.86 17.86
CA TYR A 30 14.10 8.15 19.07
C TYR A 30 14.99 6.96 19.45
N LEU A 31 14.44 5.75 19.52
CA LEU A 31 15.19 4.53 19.85
C LEU A 31 16.26 4.22 18.78
N GLN A 32 15.95 4.45 17.50
CA GLN A 32 16.93 4.31 16.42
C GLN A 32 18.09 5.30 16.58
N SER A 33 17.83 6.55 17.01
CA SER A 33 18.87 7.54 17.28
C SER A 33 19.77 7.17 18.46
N GLN A 34 19.27 6.32 19.38
CA GLN A 34 20.02 5.76 20.51
C GLN A 34 20.81 4.47 20.13
N GLY A 35 20.75 4.04 18.87
CA GLY A 35 21.42 2.82 18.42
C GLY A 35 20.75 1.52 18.90
N VAL A 36 19.48 1.57 19.30
CA VAL A 36 18.76 0.37 19.75
C VAL A 36 18.41 -0.49 18.54
N ASP A 37 18.81 -1.74 18.56
CA ASP A 37 18.46 -2.72 17.54
C ASP A 37 16.95 -2.94 17.49
N TYR A 38 16.40 -3.11 16.27
CA TYR A 38 14.96 -3.28 16.05
C TYR A 38 14.10 -2.19 16.69
N ALA A 39 14.57 -0.93 16.65
CA ALA A 39 13.98 0.22 17.34
C ALA A 39 12.46 0.35 17.15
N PHE A 40 11.93 0.13 15.94
CA PHE A 40 10.49 0.21 15.65
C PHE A 40 9.67 -0.98 16.17
N TYR A 41 10.33 -2.05 16.61
CA TYR A 41 9.67 -3.21 17.21
C TYR A 41 9.62 -3.14 18.74
N GLN A 42 10.36 -2.20 19.36
CA GLN A 42 10.35 -2.03 20.83
C GLN A 42 9.00 -1.53 21.34
N LEU A 43 8.29 -0.75 20.53
CA LEU A 43 6.89 -0.38 20.79
C LEU A 43 6.03 -0.92 19.64
N PRO A 44 5.39 -2.09 19.81
CA PRO A 44 4.53 -2.67 18.78
C PRO A 44 3.43 -1.69 18.37
N ALA A 45 3.21 -1.53 17.08
CA ALA A 45 2.26 -0.54 16.56
C ALA A 45 0.81 -0.73 17.07
N PRO A 46 0.28 -1.97 17.27
CA PRO A 46 -1.03 -2.15 17.91
C PRO A 46 -1.09 -1.66 19.37
N VAL A 47 0.04 -1.58 20.06
CA VAL A 47 0.11 -1.02 21.40
C VAL A 47 0.20 0.51 21.35
N ALA A 48 1.00 1.03 20.41
CA ALA A 48 1.17 2.48 20.22
C ALA A 48 -0.14 3.19 19.84
N ILE A 49 -1.09 2.51 19.20
CA ILE A 49 -2.38 3.10 18.82
C ILE A 49 -3.41 3.15 19.97
N LEU A 50 -3.25 2.36 21.04
CA LEU A 50 -4.23 2.30 22.13
C LEU A 50 -4.47 3.65 22.82
N PRO A 51 -3.44 4.45 23.17
CA PRO A 51 -3.66 5.80 23.73
C PRO A 51 -4.45 6.70 22.76
N ALA A 52 -4.24 6.57 21.45
CA ALA A 52 -4.98 7.31 20.46
C ALA A 52 -6.45 6.91 20.41
N ILE A 53 -6.76 5.62 20.50
CA ILE A 53 -8.13 5.10 20.59
C ILE A 53 -8.81 5.62 21.85
N MET A 54 -8.16 5.53 23.00
CA MET A 54 -8.68 6.08 24.27
C MET A 54 -8.99 7.57 24.13
N LEU A 55 -8.07 8.35 23.56
CA LEU A 55 -8.28 9.76 23.32
C LEU A 55 -9.46 10.03 22.37
N ALA A 56 -9.64 9.21 21.32
CA ALA A 56 -10.78 9.32 20.42
C ALA A 56 -12.11 9.10 21.14
N PHE A 57 -12.18 8.10 22.03
CA PHE A 57 -13.36 7.85 22.87
C PHE A 57 -13.64 9.01 23.84
N MET A 58 -12.60 9.58 24.48
CA MET A 58 -12.75 10.71 25.39
C MET A 58 -13.21 12.00 24.69
N LEU A 59 -12.74 12.24 23.47
CA LEU A 59 -13.11 13.42 22.69
C LEU A 59 -14.49 13.30 22.03
N ASN A 60 -15.02 12.08 21.90
CA ASN A 60 -16.34 11.86 21.34
C ASN A 60 -17.43 12.24 22.35
N LYS A 61 -18.35 13.10 21.93
CA LYS A 61 -19.45 13.59 22.78
C LYS A 61 -20.63 12.62 22.87
N ASN A 62 -20.60 11.55 22.07
CA ASN A 62 -21.66 10.53 22.05
C ASN A 62 -21.55 9.58 23.24
N THR A 63 -22.58 8.77 23.46
CA THR A 63 -22.55 7.71 24.48
C THR A 63 -21.42 6.70 24.18
N ILE A 64 -20.94 6.04 25.22
CA ILE A 64 -19.87 5.03 25.06
C ILE A 64 -20.30 3.92 24.09
N ASN A 65 -21.56 3.46 24.16
CA ASN A 65 -22.07 2.42 23.27
C ASN A 65 -22.03 2.87 21.81
N HIS A 66 -22.46 4.09 21.51
CA HIS A 66 -22.40 4.63 20.14
C HIS A 66 -20.95 4.80 19.67
N SER A 67 -20.03 5.15 20.56
CA SER A 67 -18.60 5.22 20.25
C SER A 67 -18.02 3.85 19.92
N VAL A 68 -18.39 2.80 20.67
CA VAL A 68 -18.01 1.42 20.39
C VAL A 68 -18.56 0.96 19.04
N GLU A 69 -19.84 1.20 18.75
CA GLU A 69 -20.46 0.86 17.44
C GLU A 69 -19.76 1.56 16.28
N THR A 70 -19.41 2.83 16.44
CA THR A 70 -18.67 3.61 15.47
C THR A 70 -17.29 2.98 15.19
N PHE A 71 -16.58 2.63 16.26
CA PHE A 71 -15.27 1.99 16.16
C PHE A 71 -15.36 0.64 15.43
N ILE A 72 -16.32 -0.20 15.84
CA ILE A 72 -16.56 -1.52 15.21
C ILE A 72 -16.89 -1.37 13.73
N LYS A 73 -17.72 -0.39 13.37
CA LYS A 73 -18.08 -0.10 11.98
C LYS A 73 -16.86 0.25 11.12
N GLY A 74 -15.93 1.04 11.67
CA GLY A 74 -14.68 1.39 11.00
C GLY A 74 -13.74 0.20 10.87
N ALA A 75 -13.52 -0.53 11.97
CA ALA A 75 -12.69 -1.73 12.01
C ALA A 75 -13.22 -2.84 11.10
N GLY A 76 -14.56 -2.99 11.01
CA GLY A 76 -15.25 -3.96 10.16
C GLY A 76 -15.54 -3.48 8.74
N HIS A 77 -14.96 -2.36 8.30
CA HIS A 77 -15.14 -1.89 6.93
C HIS A 77 -14.60 -2.91 5.91
N ASN A 78 -15.36 -3.16 4.84
CA ASN A 78 -15.05 -4.22 3.86
C ASN A 78 -13.59 -4.18 3.39
N ASN A 79 -13.04 -3.00 3.07
CA ASN A 79 -11.66 -2.89 2.62
C ASN A 79 -10.64 -3.26 3.71
N ILE A 80 -10.94 -2.92 4.98
CA ILE A 80 -10.07 -3.27 6.12
C ILE A 80 -10.07 -4.79 6.32
N ILE A 81 -11.25 -5.42 6.37
CA ILE A 81 -11.37 -6.87 6.52
C ILE A 81 -10.71 -7.60 5.34
N THR A 82 -10.91 -7.11 4.11
CA THR A 82 -10.24 -7.66 2.92
C THR A 82 -8.72 -7.66 3.06
N MET A 83 -8.12 -6.54 3.49
CA MET A 83 -6.68 -6.46 3.75
C MET A 83 -6.23 -7.43 4.85
N CYS A 84 -6.98 -7.50 5.95
CA CYS A 84 -6.71 -8.41 7.06
C CYS A 84 -6.67 -9.88 6.62
N LEU A 85 -7.64 -10.28 5.78
CA LEU A 85 -7.67 -11.65 5.24
C LEU A 85 -6.51 -11.91 4.27
N ILE A 86 -6.10 -10.92 3.45
CA ILE A 86 -4.92 -11.05 2.58
C ILE A 86 -3.67 -11.26 3.42
N TYR A 87 -3.49 -10.56 4.54
CA TYR A 87 -2.34 -10.77 5.44
C TYR A 87 -2.27 -12.21 5.92
N LEU A 88 -3.39 -12.75 6.43
CA LEU A 88 -3.43 -14.12 6.94
C LEU A 88 -3.11 -15.15 5.84
N LEU A 89 -3.69 -15.00 4.66
CA LEU A 89 -3.43 -15.92 3.54
C LEU A 89 -1.99 -15.79 3.01
N ALA A 90 -1.45 -14.58 2.92
CA ALA A 90 -0.05 -14.37 2.51
C ALA A 90 0.93 -14.97 3.52
N GLY A 91 0.66 -14.80 4.82
CA GLY A 91 1.44 -15.42 5.89
C GLY A 91 1.40 -16.94 5.83
N ALA A 92 0.19 -17.52 5.68
CA ALA A 92 0.01 -18.97 5.54
C ALA A 92 0.74 -19.51 4.31
N PHE A 93 0.62 -18.85 3.15
CA PHE A 93 1.35 -19.23 1.94
C PHE A 93 2.86 -19.20 2.16
N SER A 94 3.38 -18.12 2.75
CA SER A 94 4.81 -17.97 3.06
C SER A 94 5.32 -19.09 3.97
N ALA A 95 4.58 -19.41 5.03
CA ALA A 95 4.98 -20.45 5.99
C ALA A 95 4.97 -21.86 5.36
N VAL A 96 3.90 -22.22 4.64
CA VAL A 96 3.76 -23.53 3.98
C VAL A 96 4.81 -23.68 2.88
N ALA A 97 4.95 -22.70 2.00
CA ALA A 97 5.91 -22.74 0.89
C ALA A 97 7.37 -22.72 1.38
N GLY A 98 7.65 -22.07 2.51
CA GLY A 98 8.94 -22.13 3.18
C GLY A 98 9.25 -23.54 3.72
N ALA A 99 8.27 -24.14 4.44
CA ALA A 99 8.42 -25.45 5.06
C ALA A 99 8.55 -26.60 4.04
N THR A 100 7.94 -26.45 2.85
CA THR A 100 8.05 -27.44 1.75
C THR A 100 9.32 -27.31 0.92
N GLY A 101 10.18 -26.30 1.17
CA GLY A 101 11.37 -26.04 0.37
C GLY A 101 11.11 -25.27 -0.94
N GLY A 102 9.85 -24.89 -1.22
CA GLY A 102 9.46 -24.19 -2.44
C GLY A 102 10.10 -22.82 -2.56
N VAL A 103 10.35 -22.13 -1.43
CA VAL A 103 11.04 -20.83 -1.40
C VAL A 103 12.46 -20.97 -1.97
N ASP A 104 13.24 -21.94 -1.48
CA ASP A 104 14.60 -22.15 -1.95
C ASP A 104 14.64 -22.56 -3.43
N ALA A 105 13.71 -23.42 -3.85
CA ALA A 105 13.61 -23.87 -5.23
C ALA A 105 13.34 -22.68 -6.19
N VAL A 106 12.33 -21.82 -5.88
CA VAL A 106 12.00 -20.68 -6.75
C VAL A 106 13.11 -19.63 -6.80
N VAL A 107 13.80 -19.42 -5.70
CA VAL A 107 14.94 -18.49 -5.65
C VAL A 107 16.11 -19.00 -6.50
N ASN A 108 16.46 -20.29 -6.39
CA ASN A 108 17.51 -20.88 -7.21
C ASN A 108 17.14 -20.85 -8.71
N ALA A 109 15.90 -21.22 -9.05
CA ALA A 109 15.40 -21.13 -10.42
C ALA A 109 15.45 -19.68 -10.96
N GLY A 110 15.00 -18.70 -10.19
CA GLY A 110 15.03 -17.29 -10.57
C GLY A 110 16.45 -16.76 -10.80
N LEU A 111 17.38 -17.08 -9.88
CA LEU A 111 18.78 -16.67 -9.98
C LEU A 111 19.53 -17.35 -11.14
N SER A 112 19.10 -18.54 -11.57
CA SER A 112 19.70 -19.20 -12.75
C SER A 112 19.24 -18.57 -14.07
N LEU A 113 18.07 -17.89 -14.09
CA LEU A 113 17.48 -17.32 -15.30
C LEU A 113 17.68 -15.81 -15.43
N ILE A 114 17.73 -15.08 -14.32
CA ILE A 114 17.79 -13.61 -14.30
C ILE A 114 19.22 -13.17 -13.92
N PRO A 115 19.89 -12.40 -14.78
CA PRO A 115 21.18 -11.82 -14.42
C PRO A 115 21.03 -11.01 -13.13
N PRO A 116 21.97 -11.13 -12.18
CA PRO A 116 21.90 -10.45 -10.89
C PRO A 116 21.71 -8.92 -10.98
N THR A 117 22.29 -8.29 -12.00
CA THR A 117 22.14 -6.84 -12.28
C THR A 117 20.71 -6.43 -12.67
N LEU A 118 19.86 -7.38 -13.05
CA LEU A 118 18.46 -7.14 -13.44
C LEU A 118 17.46 -7.59 -12.37
N LEU A 119 17.90 -8.04 -11.19
CA LEU A 119 17.01 -8.55 -10.17
C LEU A 119 15.99 -7.50 -9.68
N LEU A 120 16.45 -6.31 -9.29
CA LEU A 120 15.54 -5.26 -8.83
C LEU A 120 14.64 -4.72 -9.96
N PRO A 121 15.17 -4.34 -11.15
CA PRO A 121 14.32 -3.97 -12.28
C PRO A 121 13.35 -5.07 -12.69
N GLY A 122 13.78 -6.33 -12.70
CA GLY A 122 12.94 -7.48 -13.05
C GLY A 122 11.80 -7.69 -12.06
N LEU A 123 12.08 -7.63 -10.76
CA LEU A 123 11.07 -7.75 -9.72
C LEU A 123 10.08 -6.58 -9.74
N PHE A 124 10.54 -5.36 -10.02
CA PHE A 124 9.66 -4.22 -10.26
C PHE A 124 8.68 -4.51 -11.40
N LEU A 125 9.18 -5.01 -12.55
CA LEU A 125 8.35 -5.31 -13.72
C LEU A 125 7.37 -6.46 -13.46
N ILE A 126 7.81 -7.52 -12.78
CA ILE A 126 6.92 -8.63 -12.40
C ILE A 126 5.79 -8.11 -11.49
N ALA A 127 6.13 -7.36 -10.45
CA ALA A 127 5.13 -6.78 -9.55
C ALA A 127 4.18 -5.83 -10.31
N ALA A 128 4.69 -5.05 -11.26
CA ALA A 128 3.92 -4.16 -12.10
C ALA A 128 2.89 -4.91 -12.96
N VAL A 129 3.32 -5.97 -13.66
CA VAL A 129 2.45 -6.79 -14.51
C VAL A 129 1.37 -7.49 -13.69
N VAL A 130 1.76 -8.13 -12.58
CA VAL A 130 0.84 -8.83 -11.69
C VAL A 130 -0.19 -7.84 -11.11
N SER A 131 0.26 -6.68 -10.64
CA SER A 131 -0.64 -5.67 -10.05
C SER A 131 -1.61 -5.08 -11.07
N THR A 132 -1.15 -4.84 -12.31
CA THR A 132 -2.01 -4.38 -13.40
C THR A 132 -3.11 -5.40 -13.71
N ALA A 133 -2.75 -6.69 -13.73
CA ALA A 133 -3.66 -7.79 -14.05
C ALA A 133 -4.64 -8.11 -12.91
N MET A 134 -4.17 -8.14 -11.64
CA MET A 134 -5.01 -8.39 -10.47
C MET A 134 -5.89 -7.20 -10.09
N GLY A 135 -5.48 -5.98 -10.46
CA GLY A 135 -6.15 -4.75 -10.04
C GLY A 135 -5.98 -4.42 -8.56
N THR A 136 -4.93 -4.92 -7.91
CA THR A 136 -4.68 -4.67 -6.49
C THR A 136 -3.20 -4.75 -6.14
N SER A 137 -2.66 -3.65 -5.59
CA SER A 137 -1.30 -3.62 -5.05
C SER A 137 -1.12 -4.56 -3.86
N MET A 138 -2.13 -4.67 -3.00
CA MET A 138 -2.10 -5.56 -1.83
C MET A 138 -2.03 -7.04 -2.21
N GLY A 139 -2.86 -7.47 -3.16
CA GLY A 139 -2.83 -8.85 -3.66
C GLY A 139 -1.48 -9.21 -4.28
N THR A 140 -0.91 -8.30 -5.04
CA THR A 140 0.42 -8.44 -5.64
C THR A 140 1.51 -8.61 -4.59
N ILE A 141 1.51 -7.74 -3.58
CA ILE A 141 2.48 -7.78 -2.47
C ILE A 141 2.34 -9.10 -1.69
N GLY A 142 1.12 -9.54 -1.43
CA GLY A 142 0.86 -10.83 -0.76
C GLY A 142 1.40 -12.04 -1.54
N ALA A 143 1.30 -12.00 -2.87
CA ALA A 143 1.77 -13.08 -3.73
C ALA A 143 3.30 -13.07 -3.95
N ILE A 144 3.89 -11.90 -4.16
CA ILE A 144 5.31 -11.75 -4.55
C ILE A 144 6.23 -11.50 -3.33
N GLY A 145 5.72 -10.90 -2.27
CA GLY A 145 6.50 -10.54 -1.08
C GLY A 145 7.35 -11.68 -0.52
N PRO A 146 6.81 -12.88 -0.27
CA PRO A 146 7.58 -14.02 0.22
C PRO A 146 8.72 -14.43 -0.72
N ILE A 147 8.49 -14.40 -2.03
CA ILE A 147 9.52 -14.70 -3.04
C ILE A 147 10.65 -13.67 -2.97
N ALA A 148 10.28 -12.39 -2.98
CA ALA A 148 11.24 -11.29 -2.93
C ALA A 148 12.06 -11.30 -1.63
N TYR A 149 11.45 -11.65 -0.48
CA TYR A 149 12.15 -11.83 0.78
C TYR A 149 13.22 -12.91 0.68
N ALA A 150 12.89 -14.08 0.14
CA ALA A 150 13.83 -15.18 -0.02
C ALA A 150 14.98 -14.82 -0.98
N VAL A 151 14.68 -14.10 -2.08
CA VAL A 151 15.70 -13.56 -2.99
C VAL A 151 16.63 -12.60 -2.25
N SER A 152 16.10 -11.68 -1.43
CA SER A 152 16.88 -10.73 -0.63
C SER A 152 17.87 -11.47 0.29
N ILE A 153 17.40 -12.44 1.06
CA ILE A 153 18.24 -13.22 1.97
C ILE A 153 19.36 -13.95 1.21
N LYS A 154 19.05 -14.55 0.07
CA LYS A 154 20.00 -15.35 -0.68
C LYS A 154 21.03 -14.52 -1.43
N THR A 155 20.63 -13.37 -1.96
CA THR A 155 21.50 -12.47 -2.75
C THR A 155 22.25 -11.46 -1.90
N GLY A 156 21.84 -11.28 -0.63
CA GLY A 156 22.40 -10.24 0.24
C GLY A 156 21.97 -8.82 -0.16
N ILE A 157 20.99 -8.68 -1.09
CA ILE A 157 20.42 -7.37 -1.42
C ILE A 157 19.68 -6.85 -0.20
N ASP A 158 19.88 -5.57 0.10
CA ASP A 158 19.23 -4.90 1.24
C ASP A 158 17.73 -5.17 1.28
N PRO A 159 17.19 -5.71 2.39
CA PRO A 159 15.77 -6.04 2.52
C PRO A 159 14.84 -4.85 2.30
N ALA A 160 15.24 -3.64 2.73
CA ALA A 160 14.41 -2.45 2.55
C ALA A 160 14.33 -2.03 1.08
N LEU A 161 15.46 -2.11 0.37
CA LEU A 161 15.53 -1.84 -1.08
C LEU A 161 14.68 -2.86 -1.87
N MET A 162 14.75 -4.13 -1.51
CA MET A 162 13.96 -5.19 -2.14
C MET A 162 12.46 -5.00 -1.88
N ALA A 163 12.07 -4.77 -0.63
CA ALA A 163 10.68 -4.52 -0.26
C ALA A 163 10.11 -3.26 -0.93
N GLY A 164 10.89 -2.16 -0.93
CA GLY A 164 10.53 -0.92 -1.61
C GLY A 164 10.37 -1.09 -3.12
N THR A 165 11.16 -1.98 -3.75
CA THR A 165 11.03 -2.35 -5.17
C THR A 165 9.68 -3.02 -5.44
N ILE A 166 9.25 -3.95 -4.59
CA ILE A 166 7.95 -4.63 -4.72
C ILE A 166 6.79 -3.64 -4.54
N VAL A 167 6.84 -2.76 -3.51
CA VAL A 167 5.84 -1.69 -3.37
C VAL A 167 5.81 -0.83 -4.63
N SER A 168 6.96 -0.42 -5.12
CA SER A 168 7.11 0.43 -6.30
C SER A 168 6.44 -0.17 -7.54
N GLY A 169 6.70 -1.44 -7.84
CA GLY A 169 6.09 -2.15 -8.95
C GLY A 169 4.59 -2.35 -8.77
N ALA A 170 4.15 -2.74 -7.56
CA ALA A 170 2.75 -2.94 -7.24
C ALA A 170 1.94 -1.64 -7.37
N MET A 171 2.48 -0.50 -6.93
CA MET A 171 1.84 0.81 -7.06
C MET A 171 1.78 1.29 -8.51
N PHE A 172 2.83 1.03 -9.31
CA PHE A 172 2.78 1.32 -10.75
C PHE A 172 1.68 0.52 -11.45
N GLY A 173 1.57 -0.77 -11.17
CA GLY A 173 0.52 -1.63 -11.74
C GLY A 173 -0.88 -1.18 -11.31
N ASP A 174 -1.08 -0.80 -10.06
CA ASP A 174 -2.36 -0.28 -9.54
C ASP A 174 -2.77 1.01 -10.27
N ASN A 175 -1.84 1.95 -10.50
CA ASN A 175 -2.08 3.17 -11.29
C ASN A 175 -2.54 2.89 -12.73
N LEU A 176 -2.05 1.81 -13.35
CA LEU A 176 -2.36 1.44 -14.74
C LEU A 176 -3.45 0.37 -14.86
N SER A 177 -3.92 -0.19 -13.76
CA SER A 177 -5.02 -1.15 -13.82
C SER A 177 -6.35 -0.47 -14.18
N ILE A 178 -7.07 -1.07 -15.12
CA ILE A 178 -8.42 -0.63 -15.50
C ILE A 178 -9.46 -1.16 -14.50
N ILE A 179 -9.17 -2.27 -13.84
CA ILE A 179 -10.10 -2.98 -12.96
C ILE A 179 -9.86 -2.72 -11.47
N SER A 180 -8.86 -1.89 -11.10
CA SER A 180 -8.57 -1.63 -9.69
C SER A 180 -9.69 -0.86 -9.00
N ASP A 181 -9.86 -1.12 -7.71
CA ASP A 181 -10.83 -0.43 -6.87
C ASP A 181 -10.60 1.09 -6.86
N THR A 182 -9.33 1.53 -6.90
CA THR A 182 -8.95 2.94 -6.98
C THR A 182 -9.39 3.56 -8.29
N THR A 183 -9.23 2.84 -9.42
CA THR A 183 -9.72 3.27 -10.74
C THR A 183 -11.23 3.43 -10.75
N ILE A 184 -11.95 2.42 -10.23
CA ILE A 184 -13.42 2.45 -10.16
C ILE A 184 -13.89 3.62 -9.29
N ALA A 185 -13.29 3.82 -8.12
CA ALA A 185 -13.62 4.90 -7.20
C ALA A 185 -13.35 6.28 -7.83
N ALA A 186 -12.18 6.48 -8.43
CA ALA A 186 -11.81 7.74 -9.04
C ALA A 186 -12.70 8.10 -10.24
N THR A 187 -12.94 7.15 -11.14
CA THR A 187 -13.72 7.40 -12.35
C THR A 187 -15.20 7.63 -12.05
N ARG A 188 -15.79 6.85 -11.12
CA ARG A 188 -17.19 7.04 -10.72
C ARG A 188 -17.41 8.38 -10.02
N THR A 189 -16.52 8.78 -9.12
CA THR A 189 -16.67 10.06 -8.40
C THR A 189 -16.49 11.27 -9.32
N GLN A 190 -15.69 11.15 -10.40
CA GLN A 190 -15.42 12.24 -11.34
C GLN A 190 -16.28 12.18 -12.61
N GLY A 191 -17.04 11.12 -12.84
CA GLY A 191 -17.93 10.96 -13.99
C GLY A 191 -17.18 10.81 -15.32
N CYS A 192 -16.13 9.99 -15.36
CA CYS A 192 -15.37 9.70 -16.58
C CYS A 192 -15.18 8.20 -16.80
N GLU A 193 -14.75 7.81 -18.00
CA GLU A 193 -14.49 6.42 -18.32
C GLU A 193 -13.14 5.93 -17.76
N MET A 194 -13.05 4.64 -17.43
CA MET A 194 -11.82 4.02 -16.90
C MET A 194 -10.66 4.12 -17.90
N LYS A 195 -10.94 3.93 -19.19
CA LYS A 195 -9.90 4.06 -20.25
C LYS A 195 -9.35 5.46 -20.38
N ASP A 196 -10.15 6.50 -20.09
CA ASP A 196 -9.69 7.89 -20.15
C ASP A 196 -8.77 8.22 -18.98
N LYS A 197 -9.08 7.73 -17.77
CA LYS A 197 -8.21 7.80 -16.60
C LYS A 197 -6.89 7.04 -16.87
N PHE A 198 -6.96 5.82 -17.42
CA PHE A 198 -5.78 5.05 -17.81
C PHE A 198 -4.85 5.84 -18.74
N ARG A 199 -5.38 6.46 -19.79
CA ARG A 199 -4.59 7.27 -20.72
C ARG A 199 -3.94 8.50 -20.07
N GLU A 200 -4.62 9.13 -19.12
CA GLU A 200 -4.04 10.25 -18.36
C GLU A 200 -2.96 9.78 -17.39
N ASN A 201 -3.19 8.66 -16.69
CA ASN A 201 -2.21 8.07 -15.80
C ASN A 201 -0.95 7.62 -16.53
N LEU A 202 -1.09 7.00 -17.70
CA LEU A 202 0.05 6.51 -18.50
C LEU A 202 1.06 7.63 -18.79
N LYS A 203 0.59 8.87 -19.03
CA LYS A 203 1.44 10.04 -19.31
C LYS A 203 2.30 10.47 -18.13
N ILE A 204 1.95 10.04 -16.91
CA ILE A 204 2.64 10.40 -15.67
C ILE A 204 3.36 9.18 -15.11
N ALA A 205 2.66 8.05 -15.03
CA ALA A 205 3.17 6.82 -14.43
C ALA A 205 4.28 6.17 -15.26
N LEU A 206 4.19 6.19 -16.61
CA LEU A 206 5.21 5.58 -17.45
C LEU A 206 6.57 6.30 -17.37
N PRO A 207 6.69 7.63 -17.46
CA PRO A 207 7.94 8.31 -17.21
C PRO A 207 8.49 8.04 -15.81
N ALA A 208 7.64 8.02 -14.78
CA ALA A 208 8.04 7.69 -13.42
C ALA A 208 8.60 6.26 -13.32
N ALA A 209 7.96 5.28 -13.97
CA ALA A 209 8.44 3.90 -13.99
C ALA A 209 9.79 3.76 -14.70
N ILE A 210 9.99 4.43 -15.85
CA ILE A 210 11.27 4.41 -16.57
C ILE A 210 12.39 4.96 -15.69
N LEU A 211 12.15 6.09 -15.01
CA LEU A 211 13.12 6.67 -14.08
C LEU A 211 13.39 5.74 -12.89
N THR A 212 12.36 5.07 -12.37
CA THR A 212 12.49 4.11 -11.27
C THR A 212 13.31 2.90 -11.71
N ILE A 213 13.04 2.33 -12.89
CA ILE A 213 13.80 1.19 -13.43
C ILE A 213 15.26 1.57 -13.61
N GLY A 214 15.53 2.77 -14.16
CA GLY A 214 16.89 3.30 -14.28
C GLY A 214 17.58 3.42 -12.92
N LEU A 215 16.89 3.98 -11.92
CA LEU A 215 17.43 4.09 -10.55
C LEU A 215 17.70 2.70 -9.95
N LEU A 216 16.76 1.76 -10.05
CA LEU A 216 16.92 0.40 -9.54
C LEU A 216 18.08 -0.34 -10.20
N PHE A 217 18.31 -0.11 -11.50
CA PHE A 217 19.47 -0.67 -12.18
C PHE A 217 20.79 -0.21 -11.57
N PHE A 218 20.91 1.08 -11.22
CA PHE A 218 22.10 1.62 -10.56
C PHE A 218 22.23 1.22 -9.09
N LEU A 219 21.11 0.99 -8.40
CA LEU A 219 21.08 0.57 -7.00
C LEU A 219 21.27 -0.95 -6.84
N THR A 220 21.12 -1.72 -7.92
CA THR A 220 21.39 -3.17 -7.86
C THR A 220 22.89 -3.38 -7.62
N PRO A 221 23.31 -4.02 -6.51
CA PRO A 221 24.71 -4.24 -6.24
C PRO A 221 25.38 -5.00 -7.39
N ALA A 222 26.63 -4.68 -7.68
CA ALA A 222 27.44 -5.50 -8.58
C ALA A 222 27.48 -6.92 -8.01
N ALA A 223 26.92 -7.88 -8.75
CA ALA A 223 26.63 -9.20 -8.23
C ALA A 223 27.89 -9.90 -7.76
N GLN A 224 27.96 -10.27 -6.50
CA GLN A 224 28.67 -11.47 -6.11
C GLN A 224 27.95 -12.64 -6.80
N ALA A 225 28.73 -13.48 -7.50
CA ALA A 225 28.17 -14.68 -8.11
C ALA A 225 27.52 -15.52 -7.00
N VAL A 226 26.18 -15.49 -6.94
CA VAL A 226 25.45 -16.33 -5.97
C VAL A 226 25.50 -17.74 -6.54
N GLU A 227 26.17 -18.63 -5.85
CA GLU A 227 26.14 -20.05 -6.22
C GLU A 227 24.68 -20.55 -6.18
N THR A 228 24.16 -20.91 -7.33
CA THR A 228 22.85 -21.58 -7.43
C THR A 228 23.04 -23.04 -7.07
N LYS A 229 22.21 -23.53 -6.13
CA LYS A 229 22.16 -24.94 -5.78
C LYS A 229 21.16 -25.65 -6.70
N ASP A 230 21.36 -26.97 -6.88
CA ASP A 230 20.36 -27.81 -7.50
C ASP A 230 19.01 -27.67 -6.79
N TYR A 231 17.93 -27.62 -7.52
CA TYR A 231 16.59 -27.45 -7.00
C TYR A 231 15.60 -28.40 -7.68
N ASP A 232 14.59 -28.81 -6.94
CA ASP A 232 13.49 -29.60 -7.50
C ASP A 232 12.51 -28.66 -8.21
N ILE A 233 12.35 -28.85 -9.52
CA ILE A 233 11.44 -28.04 -10.35
C ILE A 233 9.98 -28.18 -9.89
N LEU A 234 9.58 -29.30 -9.29
CA LEU A 234 8.22 -29.50 -8.78
C LEU A 234 7.88 -28.52 -7.67
N LEU A 235 8.86 -28.14 -6.85
CA LEU A 235 8.68 -27.16 -5.78
C LEU A 235 8.61 -25.69 -6.28
N VAL A 236 9.01 -25.43 -7.52
CA VAL A 236 8.83 -24.13 -8.19
C VAL A 236 7.39 -23.94 -8.69
N LEU A 237 6.71 -25.04 -9.03
CA LEU A 237 5.39 -25.00 -9.66
C LEU A 237 4.33 -24.22 -8.87
N PRO A 238 4.22 -24.30 -7.53
CA PRO A 238 3.24 -23.50 -6.78
C PRO A 238 3.40 -21.99 -6.97
N TYR A 239 4.64 -21.51 -7.06
CA TYR A 239 4.92 -20.09 -7.30
C TYR A 239 4.61 -19.67 -8.74
N ALA A 240 5.01 -20.49 -9.72
CA ALA A 240 4.64 -20.26 -11.10
C ALA A 240 3.11 -20.24 -11.28
N PHE A 241 2.41 -21.14 -10.60
CA PHE A 241 0.96 -21.24 -10.61
C PHE A 241 0.28 -19.97 -10.06
N ILE A 242 0.68 -19.49 -8.87
CA ILE A 242 0.09 -18.26 -8.32
C ILE A 242 0.39 -17.05 -9.20
N LEU A 243 1.59 -16.94 -9.80
CA LEU A 243 1.92 -15.86 -10.71
C LEU A 243 1.07 -15.92 -12.00
N VAL A 244 0.86 -17.09 -12.56
CA VAL A 244 -0.02 -17.28 -13.74
C VAL A 244 -1.44 -16.88 -13.40
N LEU A 245 -2.02 -17.37 -12.30
CA LEU A 245 -3.37 -16.98 -11.88
C LEU A 245 -3.49 -15.47 -11.62
N ALA A 246 -2.47 -14.87 -11.00
CA ALA A 246 -2.44 -13.45 -10.75
C ALA A 246 -2.39 -12.64 -12.06
N VAL A 247 -1.54 -13.02 -13.02
CA VAL A 247 -1.46 -12.38 -14.35
C VAL A 247 -2.76 -12.59 -15.14
N MET A 248 -3.46 -13.70 -14.95
CA MET A 248 -4.80 -13.93 -15.54
C MET A 248 -5.90 -13.08 -14.89
N GLY A 249 -5.60 -12.34 -13.82
CA GLY A 249 -6.54 -11.45 -13.13
C GLY A 249 -7.49 -12.17 -12.18
N PHE A 250 -7.15 -13.38 -11.70
CA PHE A 250 -7.95 -14.04 -10.68
C PHE A 250 -7.95 -13.27 -9.36
N ASN A 251 -9.04 -13.41 -8.61
CA ASN A 251 -9.16 -12.78 -7.30
C ASN A 251 -8.04 -13.26 -6.35
N VAL A 252 -7.46 -12.31 -5.60
CA VAL A 252 -6.33 -12.56 -4.69
C VAL A 252 -6.57 -13.69 -3.69
N PHE A 253 -7.81 -13.84 -3.19
CA PHE A 253 -8.16 -14.95 -2.29
C PHE A 253 -8.02 -16.30 -2.98
N VAL A 254 -8.51 -16.41 -4.22
CA VAL A 254 -8.38 -17.64 -5.03
C VAL A 254 -6.90 -17.93 -5.29
N VAL A 255 -6.13 -16.91 -5.66
CA VAL A 255 -4.68 -17.05 -5.93
C VAL A 255 -3.95 -17.57 -4.70
N LEU A 256 -4.10 -16.91 -3.55
CA LEU A 256 -3.37 -17.30 -2.33
C LEU A 256 -3.86 -18.63 -1.77
N PHE A 257 -5.18 -18.86 -1.73
CA PHE A 257 -5.75 -20.09 -1.20
C PHE A 257 -5.35 -21.32 -2.02
N SER A 258 -5.46 -21.23 -3.34
CA SER A 258 -5.03 -22.30 -4.24
C SER A 258 -3.50 -22.50 -4.21
N GLY A 259 -2.74 -21.41 -4.01
CA GLY A 259 -1.30 -21.47 -3.81
C GLY A 259 -0.91 -22.24 -2.56
N ILE A 260 -1.57 -22.02 -1.43
CA ILE A 260 -1.36 -22.76 -0.16
C ILE A 260 -1.61 -24.24 -0.39
N ILE A 261 -2.74 -24.60 -0.99
CA ILE A 261 -3.09 -26.00 -1.25
C ILE A 261 -2.07 -26.65 -2.19
N PHE A 262 -1.70 -25.97 -3.26
CA PHE A 262 -0.79 -26.51 -4.25
C PHE A 262 0.63 -26.68 -3.67
N ALA A 263 1.11 -25.72 -2.87
CA ALA A 263 2.39 -25.87 -2.16
C ALA A 263 2.40 -27.07 -1.21
N ALA A 264 1.31 -27.29 -0.46
CA ALA A 264 1.17 -28.45 0.40
C ALA A 264 1.15 -29.76 -0.41
N LEU A 265 0.39 -29.84 -1.52
CA LEU A 265 0.33 -31.02 -2.37
C LEU A 265 1.71 -31.37 -2.94
N MET A 266 2.48 -30.39 -3.38
CA MET A 266 3.86 -30.62 -3.82
C MET A 266 4.76 -31.04 -2.66
N GLY A 267 4.61 -30.46 -1.47
CA GLY A 267 5.35 -30.89 -0.28
C GLY A 267 5.05 -32.34 0.13
N PHE A 268 3.80 -32.80 0.00
CA PHE A 268 3.40 -34.18 0.32
C PHE A 268 3.99 -35.23 -0.63
N THR A 269 4.50 -34.83 -1.79
CA THR A 269 5.28 -35.76 -2.65
C THR A 269 6.67 -36.06 -2.08
N GLY A 270 7.13 -35.25 -1.13
CA GLY A 270 8.37 -35.44 -0.37
C GLY A 270 8.14 -35.89 1.08
N SER A 271 8.81 -35.24 2.02
CA SER A 271 8.74 -35.56 3.46
C SER A 271 7.80 -34.67 4.27
N TYR A 272 7.02 -33.80 3.63
CA TYR A 272 6.11 -32.88 4.31
C TYR A 272 4.85 -33.59 4.79
N GLU A 273 4.52 -33.43 6.08
CA GLU A 273 3.42 -34.15 6.72
C GLU A 273 2.17 -33.27 6.89
N GLY A 274 0.98 -33.89 6.90
CA GLY A 274 -0.27 -33.17 7.12
C GLY A 274 -0.37 -32.45 8.47
N ALA A 275 0.27 -32.99 9.51
CA ALA A 275 0.35 -32.34 10.82
C ALA A 275 1.20 -31.04 10.76
N SER A 276 2.26 -31.03 9.98
CA SER A 276 3.10 -29.87 9.73
C SER A 276 2.33 -28.81 8.95
N PHE A 277 1.54 -29.20 7.94
CA PHE A 277 0.69 -28.29 7.17
C PHE A 277 -0.23 -27.43 8.06
N VAL A 278 -0.92 -28.07 9.01
CA VAL A 278 -1.82 -27.34 9.93
C VAL A 278 -1.04 -26.38 10.82
N LYS A 279 0.12 -26.81 11.34
CA LYS A 279 0.99 -25.97 12.18
C LYS A 279 1.55 -24.78 11.41
N ASP A 280 1.97 -24.98 10.16
CA ASP A 280 2.55 -23.92 9.35
C ASP A 280 1.51 -22.89 8.91
N ILE A 281 0.28 -23.29 8.58
CA ILE A 281 -0.83 -22.34 8.38
C ILE A 281 -1.02 -21.46 9.62
N TYR A 282 -1.12 -22.10 10.80
CA TYR A 282 -1.34 -21.36 12.05
C TYR A 282 -0.17 -20.42 12.37
N LYS A 283 1.07 -20.88 12.15
CA LYS A 283 2.27 -20.06 12.28
C LYS A 283 2.18 -18.83 11.35
N GLY A 284 1.82 -19.04 10.08
CA GLY A 284 1.64 -17.94 9.13
C GLY A 284 0.60 -16.91 9.56
N PHE A 285 -0.50 -17.35 10.18
CA PHE A 285 -1.50 -16.46 10.78
C PHE A 285 -0.91 -15.67 11.96
N THR A 286 -0.17 -16.32 12.83
CA THR A 286 0.47 -15.68 13.99
C THR A 286 1.51 -14.65 13.57
N ASP A 287 2.30 -14.94 12.53
CA ASP A 287 3.31 -14.02 12.00
C ASP A 287 2.67 -12.72 11.45
N MET A 288 1.39 -12.75 11.06
CA MET A 288 0.64 -11.60 10.54
C MET A 288 -0.30 -10.94 11.56
N GLN A 289 -0.36 -11.44 12.80
CA GLN A 289 -1.30 -10.98 13.81
C GLN A 289 -1.13 -9.49 14.15
N GLU A 290 0.10 -9.01 14.22
CA GLU A 290 0.38 -7.61 14.58
C GLU A 290 -0.24 -6.64 13.58
N ILE A 291 -0.01 -6.86 12.29
CA ILE A 291 -0.53 -5.99 11.23
C ILE A 291 -2.04 -6.14 11.06
N PHE A 292 -2.60 -7.31 11.33
CA PHE A 292 -4.04 -7.57 11.36
C PHE A 292 -4.71 -6.68 12.42
N LEU A 293 -4.23 -6.71 13.66
CA LEU A 293 -4.78 -5.90 14.75
C LEU A 293 -4.62 -4.41 14.48
N LEU A 294 -3.45 -3.97 14.03
CA LEU A 294 -3.20 -2.58 13.72
C LEU A 294 -4.14 -2.05 12.65
N SER A 295 -4.35 -2.80 11.56
CA SER A 295 -5.23 -2.37 10.47
C SER A 295 -6.68 -2.21 10.93
N MET A 296 -7.19 -3.12 11.76
CA MET A 296 -8.51 -2.98 12.36
C MET A 296 -8.61 -1.73 13.25
N PHE A 297 -7.61 -1.48 14.08
CA PHE A 297 -7.57 -0.31 14.97
C PHE A 297 -7.49 1.01 14.21
N ILE A 298 -6.68 1.08 13.14
CA ILE A 298 -6.63 2.25 12.25
C ILE A 298 -7.99 2.45 11.58
N GLY A 299 -8.64 1.39 11.11
CA GLY A 299 -9.98 1.47 10.53
C GLY A 299 -11.00 2.07 11.47
N GLY A 300 -11.02 1.61 12.72
CA GLY A 300 -11.89 2.14 13.78
C GLY A 300 -11.59 3.61 14.09
N LEU A 301 -10.32 3.97 14.21
CA LEU A 301 -9.88 5.35 14.47
C LEU A 301 -10.26 6.30 13.31
N SER A 302 -10.10 5.84 12.08
CA SER A 302 -10.44 6.60 10.86
C SER A 302 -11.94 6.91 10.79
N GLU A 303 -12.80 5.99 11.22
CA GLU A 303 -14.25 6.23 11.27
C GLU A 303 -14.63 7.32 12.29
N PHE A 304 -13.94 7.41 13.43
CA PHE A 304 -14.11 8.53 14.35
C PHE A 304 -13.74 9.88 13.71
N ILE A 305 -12.63 9.95 12.99
CA ILE A 305 -12.23 11.17 12.28
C ILE A 305 -13.31 11.57 11.28
N ARG A 306 -13.84 10.60 10.53
CA ARG A 306 -14.84 10.81 9.49
C ARG A 306 -16.16 11.34 10.06
N ILE A 307 -16.72 10.68 11.06
CA ILE A 307 -18.06 11.06 11.60
C ILE A 307 -18.03 12.38 12.38
N ASN A 308 -16.87 12.73 12.98
CA ASN A 308 -16.70 13.97 13.73
C ASN A 308 -16.32 15.16 12.79
N GLY A 309 -16.34 14.97 11.46
CA GLY A 309 -16.09 16.03 10.49
C GLY A 309 -14.62 16.42 10.32
N GLY A 310 -13.66 15.59 10.79
CA GLY A 310 -12.24 15.86 10.65
C GLY A 310 -11.80 15.97 9.19
N LEU A 311 -12.32 15.10 8.33
CA LEU A 311 -12.04 15.14 6.89
C LEU A 311 -12.64 16.39 6.21
N ASP A 312 -13.84 16.80 6.62
CA ASP A 312 -14.49 18.03 6.12
C ASP A 312 -13.71 19.27 6.55
N TYR A 313 -13.17 19.28 7.78
CA TYR A 313 -12.30 20.35 8.25
C TYR A 313 -11.02 20.47 7.42
N ILE A 314 -10.35 19.35 7.15
CA ILE A 314 -9.17 19.29 6.26
C ILE A 314 -9.54 19.85 4.88
N ALA A 315 -10.63 19.37 4.29
CA ALA A 315 -11.10 19.79 2.98
C ALA A 315 -11.34 21.31 2.90
N GLN A 316 -11.99 21.91 3.91
CA GLN A 316 -12.19 23.36 3.98
C GLN A 316 -10.86 24.12 4.06
N LYS A 317 -9.88 23.61 4.82
CA LYS A 317 -8.56 24.25 4.90
C LYS A 317 -7.81 24.19 3.57
N ILE A 318 -7.85 23.05 2.89
CA ILE A 318 -7.24 22.88 1.57
C ILE A 318 -7.91 23.83 0.56
N GLN A 319 -9.25 23.89 0.51
CA GLN A 319 -9.95 24.82 -0.36
C GLN A 319 -9.58 26.28 -0.08
N ALA A 320 -9.42 26.67 1.18
CA ALA A 320 -9.00 28.02 1.53
C ALA A 320 -7.59 28.34 1.02
N ILE A 321 -6.64 27.41 1.18
CA ILE A 321 -5.26 27.54 0.67
C ILE A 321 -5.26 27.57 -0.86
N THR A 322 -6.01 26.68 -1.51
CA THR A 322 -6.15 26.60 -2.97
C THR A 322 -6.64 27.94 -3.54
N LYS A 323 -7.65 28.56 -2.92
CA LYS A 323 -8.15 29.88 -3.34
C LYS A 323 -7.10 31.00 -3.25
N VAL A 324 -6.19 30.94 -2.28
CA VAL A 324 -5.10 31.91 -2.17
C VAL A 324 -4.08 31.71 -3.30
N ILE A 325 -3.68 30.48 -3.55
CA ILE A 325 -2.72 30.13 -4.62
C ILE A 325 -3.33 30.37 -6.00
N ALA A 326 -4.63 30.16 -6.16
CA ALA A 326 -5.37 30.35 -7.41
C ALA A 326 -5.32 31.82 -7.95
N LYS A 327 -5.05 32.81 -7.08
CA LYS A 327 -4.81 34.20 -7.49
C LYS A 327 -3.58 34.32 -8.42
N TRP A 328 -2.64 33.42 -8.34
CA TRP A 328 -1.41 33.42 -9.16
C TRP A 328 -1.55 32.48 -10.37
N HIS A 329 -2.08 31.29 -10.18
CA HIS A 329 -2.25 30.26 -11.22
C HIS A 329 -3.39 29.31 -10.88
N ARG A 330 -4.60 29.67 -11.31
CA ARG A 330 -5.82 28.93 -10.95
C ARG A 330 -5.76 27.44 -11.29
N LYS A 331 -5.47 27.07 -12.54
CA LYS A 331 -5.43 25.66 -12.98
C LYS A 331 -4.39 24.82 -12.26
N VAL A 332 -3.25 25.39 -11.89
CA VAL A 332 -2.21 24.69 -11.10
C VAL A 332 -2.67 24.53 -9.65
N ALA A 333 -3.22 25.61 -9.06
CA ALA A 333 -3.68 25.60 -7.68
C ALA A 333 -4.80 24.55 -7.45
N ASP A 334 -5.77 24.49 -8.36
CA ASP A 334 -6.90 23.56 -8.24
C ASP A 334 -6.43 22.10 -8.40
N GLN A 335 -5.51 21.81 -9.32
CA GLN A 335 -4.91 20.46 -9.43
C GLN A 335 -4.11 20.05 -8.18
N LEU A 336 -3.31 20.98 -7.63
CA LEU A 336 -2.58 20.73 -6.37
C LEU A 336 -3.54 20.63 -5.18
N GLY A 337 -4.67 21.33 -5.21
CA GLY A 337 -5.74 21.23 -4.22
C GLY A 337 -6.38 19.85 -4.22
N ILE A 338 -6.68 19.28 -5.40
CA ILE A 338 -7.17 17.89 -5.54
C ILE A 338 -6.14 16.89 -5.00
N ALA A 339 -4.87 17.06 -5.37
CA ALA A 339 -3.77 16.23 -4.88
C ALA A 339 -3.65 16.27 -3.35
N ALA A 340 -3.56 17.46 -2.77
CA ALA A 340 -3.45 17.65 -1.32
C ALA A 340 -4.65 17.07 -0.56
N LEU A 341 -5.85 17.19 -1.14
CA LEU A 341 -7.08 16.67 -0.54
C LEU A 341 -7.03 15.13 -0.40
N VAL A 342 -6.72 14.42 -1.49
CA VAL A 342 -6.66 12.96 -1.43
C VAL A 342 -5.47 12.46 -0.60
N MET A 343 -4.32 13.12 -0.65
CA MET A 343 -3.16 12.78 0.17
C MET A 343 -3.47 12.88 1.66
N THR A 344 -4.01 14.03 2.09
CA THR A 344 -4.36 14.22 3.51
C THR A 344 -5.49 13.31 3.98
N SER A 345 -6.48 13.06 3.12
CA SER A 345 -7.52 12.05 3.41
C SER A 345 -6.88 10.66 3.58
N ASN A 346 -5.92 10.29 2.74
CA ASN A 346 -5.26 9.00 2.81
C ASN A 346 -4.36 8.85 4.04
N VAL A 347 -3.67 9.90 4.44
CA VAL A 347 -2.95 9.91 5.73
C VAL A 347 -3.92 9.65 6.91
N CYS A 348 -5.14 10.19 6.87
CA CYS A 348 -6.13 9.98 7.95
C CYS A 348 -6.79 8.59 7.91
N ILE A 349 -6.95 8.00 6.73
CA ILE A 349 -7.74 6.77 6.51
C ILE A 349 -6.83 5.55 6.34
N ALA A 350 -5.60 5.73 5.88
CA ALA A 350 -4.62 4.70 5.51
C ALA A 350 -5.19 3.67 4.48
N ASN A 351 -6.10 4.12 3.62
CA ASN A 351 -6.69 3.32 2.55
C ASN A 351 -6.97 4.20 1.32
N ASN A 352 -6.30 3.92 0.21
CA ASN A 352 -6.36 4.72 -1.01
C ASN A 352 -7.76 4.77 -1.63
N THR A 353 -8.47 3.65 -1.73
CA THR A 353 -9.82 3.58 -2.31
C THR A 353 -10.82 4.40 -1.51
N VAL A 354 -10.84 4.21 -0.19
CA VAL A 354 -11.75 4.96 0.69
C VAL A 354 -11.42 6.45 0.66
N SER A 355 -10.15 6.80 0.62
CA SER A 355 -9.70 8.20 0.54
C SER A 355 -10.14 8.87 -0.76
N ILE A 356 -10.10 8.16 -1.89
CA ILE A 356 -10.62 8.63 -3.18
C ILE A 356 -12.13 8.85 -3.10
N ILE A 357 -12.88 7.91 -2.52
CA ILE A 357 -14.34 8.01 -2.37
C ILE A 357 -14.71 9.24 -1.54
N VAL A 358 -14.02 9.46 -0.42
CA VAL A 358 -14.28 10.59 0.49
C VAL A 358 -13.87 11.93 -0.12
N ALA A 359 -12.69 11.99 -0.76
CA ALA A 359 -12.20 13.19 -1.42
C ALA A 359 -12.96 13.53 -2.71
N GLY A 360 -13.53 12.52 -3.37
CA GLY A 360 -14.10 12.60 -4.70
C GLY A 360 -15.12 13.73 -4.92
N PRO A 361 -16.16 13.87 -4.10
CA PRO A 361 -17.17 14.94 -4.26
C PRO A 361 -16.57 16.35 -4.17
N ILE A 362 -15.58 16.54 -3.29
CA ILE A 362 -14.91 17.84 -3.12
C ILE A 362 -13.95 18.09 -4.28
N ALA A 363 -13.22 17.06 -4.70
CA ALA A 363 -12.34 17.11 -5.87
C ALA A 363 -13.13 17.42 -7.15
N LYS A 364 -14.34 16.85 -7.30
CA LYS A 364 -15.25 17.16 -8.41
C LYS A 364 -15.59 18.65 -8.44
N LYS A 365 -15.96 19.22 -7.29
CA LYS A 365 -16.25 20.66 -7.20
C LYS A 365 -15.03 21.51 -7.54
N LEU A 366 -13.84 21.18 -7.03
CA LEU A 366 -12.60 21.89 -7.38
C LEU A 366 -12.29 21.77 -8.87
N ALA A 367 -12.55 20.61 -9.48
CA ALA A 367 -12.35 20.39 -10.91
C ALA A 367 -13.32 21.22 -11.74
N ASP A 368 -14.60 21.26 -11.39
CA ASP A 368 -15.63 22.04 -12.07
C ASP A 368 -15.35 23.54 -11.95
N ASP A 369 -15.00 24.03 -10.74
CA ASP A 369 -14.61 25.44 -10.50
C ASP A 369 -13.34 25.85 -11.27
N GLY A 370 -12.37 24.92 -11.40
CA GLY A 370 -11.06 25.12 -12.07
C GLY A 370 -11.03 24.75 -13.56
N GLU A 371 -12.19 24.40 -14.16
CA GLU A 371 -12.28 23.92 -15.54
C GLU A 371 -11.34 22.73 -15.84
N ILE A 372 -11.15 21.85 -14.86
CA ILE A 372 -10.35 20.63 -14.98
C ILE A 372 -11.26 19.50 -15.45
N SER A 373 -10.87 18.80 -16.52
CA SER A 373 -11.65 17.65 -17.01
C SER A 373 -11.78 16.52 -15.97
N GLY A 374 -12.91 15.85 -15.92
CA GLY A 374 -13.15 14.72 -15.00
C GLY A 374 -12.08 13.63 -15.10
N LYS A 375 -11.58 13.30 -16.30
CA LYS A 375 -10.48 12.36 -16.51
C LYS A 375 -9.17 12.80 -15.84
N ARG A 376 -8.88 14.10 -15.87
CA ARG A 376 -7.68 14.66 -15.22
C ARG A 376 -7.83 14.65 -13.70
N SER A 377 -9.00 15.03 -13.19
CA SER A 377 -9.31 14.98 -11.75
C SER A 377 -9.23 13.53 -11.22
N ALA A 378 -9.81 12.56 -11.94
CA ALA A 378 -9.72 11.15 -11.60
C ALA A 378 -8.26 10.64 -11.58
N SER A 379 -7.46 11.05 -12.57
CA SER A 379 -6.03 10.73 -12.61
C SER A 379 -5.27 11.30 -11.41
N LEU A 380 -5.53 12.55 -11.03
CA LEU A 380 -4.89 13.18 -9.87
C LEU A 380 -5.27 12.49 -8.55
N LEU A 381 -6.55 12.18 -8.37
CA LEU A 381 -7.02 11.43 -7.20
C LEU A 381 -6.32 10.07 -7.08
N ASP A 382 -6.24 9.31 -8.15
CA ASP A 382 -5.63 7.99 -8.16
C ASP A 382 -4.11 8.05 -7.94
N ILE A 383 -3.40 8.89 -8.69
CA ILE A 383 -1.93 9.02 -8.59
C ILE A 383 -1.52 9.45 -7.18
N PHE A 384 -2.11 10.51 -6.64
CA PHE A 384 -1.71 11.01 -5.33
C PHE A 384 -2.21 10.15 -4.16
N ALA A 385 -3.29 9.38 -4.33
CA ALA A 385 -3.65 8.32 -3.40
C ALA A 385 -2.59 7.22 -3.37
N CYS A 386 -2.12 6.75 -4.52
CA CYS A 386 -1.08 5.74 -4.61
C CYS A 386 0.28 6.25 -4.10
N VAL A 387 0.66 7.50 -4.40
CA VAL A 387 1.86 8.15 -3.84
C VAL A 387 1.83 8.08 -2.32
N THR A 388 0.73 8.50 -1.71
CA THR A 388 0.60 8.51 -0.24
C THR A 388 0.58 7.09 0.30
N GLN A 389 -0.24 6.21 -0.26
CA GLN A 389 -0.41 4.85 0.24
C GLN A 389 0.90 4.04 0.22
N GLY A 390 1.69 4.16 -0.85
CA GLY A 390 2.97 3.45 -0.97
C GLY A 390 4.11 4.04 -0.13
N SER A 391 3.97 5.29 0.34
CA SER A 391 4.94 5.96 1.20
C SER A 391 4.51 6.08 2.67
N LEU A 392 3.33 5.51 3.04
CA LEU A 392 2.77 5.61 4.38
C LEU A 392 3.26 4.44 5.27
N PRO A 393 4.02 4.69 6.36
CA PRO A 393 4.61 3.62 7.16
C PRO A 393 3.58 2.74 7.90
N TYR A 394 2.38 3.26 8.16
CA TYR A 394 1.25 2.51 8.73
C TYR A 394 0.22 2.14 7.65
N GLY A 395 0.57 2.29 6.39
CA GLY A 395 -0.21 1.81 5.26
C GLY A 395 -0.08 0.29 5.09
N ALA A 396 -1.11 -0.33 4.56
CA ALA A 396 -1.21 -1.78 4.43
C ALA A 396 -0.02 -2.42 3.72
N GLN A 397 0.50 -1.78 2.67
CA GLN A 397 1.62 -2.25 1.86
C GLN A 397 2.93 -2.30 2.65
N ALA A 398 3.22 -1.20 3.37
CA ALA A 398 4.41 -1.11 4.21
C ALA A 398 4.35 -2.08 5.40
N LEU A 399 3.17 -2.25 5.99
CA LEU A 399 2.96 -3.18 7.09
C LEU A 399 3.17 -4.62 6.65
N LEU A 400 2.56 -5.05 5.53
CA LEU A 400 2.70 -6.43 5.05
C LEU A 400 4.15 -6.77 4.69
N LEU A 401 4.84 -5.90 3.95
CA LEU A 401 6.23 -6.15 3.61
C LEU A 401 7.18 -5.98 4.81
N GLY A 402 6.89 -5.06 5.72
CA GLY A 402 7.61 -4.94 6.99
C GLY A 402 7.58 -6.25 7.77
N ALA A 403 6.40 -6.86 7.94
CA ALA A 403 6.24 -8.15 8.60
C ALA A 403 6.90 -9.30 7.81
N THR A 404 6.71 -9.34 6.48
CA THR A 404 7.29 -10.38 5.61
C THR A 404 8.82 -10.35 5.62
N PHE A 405 9.42 -9.16 5.53
CA PHE A 405 10.87 -8.95 5.48
C PHE A 405 11.52 -8.80 6.86
N LYS A 406 10.72 -8.76 7.92
CA LYS A 406 11.17 -8.54 9.31
C LYS A 406 11.96 -7.24 9.47
N ILE A 407 11.52 -6.19 8.78
CA ILE A 407 12.08 -4.84 8.81
C ILE A 407 11.02 -3.82 9.19
N SER A 408 11.45 -2.65 9.65
CA SER A 408 10.53 -1.57 9.99
C SER A 408 9.68 -1.16 8.77
N PRO A 409 8.36 -0.97 8.93
CA PRO A 409 7.52 -0.39 7.89
C PRO A 409 7.99 0.99 7.41
N TRP A 410 8.70 1.73 8.26
CA TRP A 410 9.38 2.98 7.89
C TRP A 410 10.44 2.74 6.80
N GLN A 411 11.27 1.71 6.94
CA GLN A 411 12.29 1.35 5.95
C GLN A 411 11.66 0.97 4.60
N VAL A 412 10.55 0.22 4.63
CA VAL A 412 9.79 -0.12 3.41
C VAL A 412 9.29 1.16 2.71
N SER A 413 8.66 2.05 3.46
CA SER A 413 8.08 3.29 2.94
C SER A 413 9.13 4.22 2.34
N THR A 414 10.27 4.39 3.01
CA THR A 414 11.36 5.26 2.54
C THR A 414 12.09 4.70 1.31
N SER A 415 11.99 3.39 1.07
CA SER A 415 12.57 2.70 -0.08
C SER A 415 11.61 2.52 -1.27
N SER A 416 10.35 2.97 -1.17
CA SER A 416 9.37 2.91 -2.26
C SER A 416 9.60 4.03 -3.28
N TYR A 417 10.72 3.94 -4.00
CA TYR A 417 11.21 5.03 -4.87
C TYR A 417 10.24 5.45 -5.96
N TYR A 418 9.46 4.52 -6.54
CA TYR A 418 8.47 4.87 -7.54
C TYR A 418 7.45 5.90 -7.01
N CYS A 419 7.00 5.77 -5.77
CA CYS A 419 6.02 6.69 -5.19
C CYS A 419 6.55 8.13 -5.11
N PHE A 420 7.82 8.30 -4.75
CA PHE A 420 8.46 9.63 -4.71
C PHE A 420 8.69 10.18 -6.12
N ILE A 421 9.18 9.35 -7.04
CA ILE A 421 9.40 9.73 -8.44
C ILE A 421 8.06 10.05 -9.11
N LEU A 422 6.99 9.29 -8.81
CA LEU A 422 5.63 9.55 -9.30
C LEU A 422 5.11 10.89 -8.82
N ALA A 423 5.31 11.22 -7.53
CA ALA A 423 4.93 12.54 -6.99
C ALA A 423 5.63 13.66 -7.74
N PHE A 424 6.95 13.54 -7.94
CA PHE A 424 7.75 14.53 -8.67
C PHE A 424 7.30 14.67 -10.12
N THR A 425 7.10 13.57 -10.86
CA THR A 425 6.65 13.59 -12.26
C THR A 425 5.24 14.14 -12.37
N ALA A 426 4.34 13.82 -11.44
CA ALA A 426 2.99 14.35 -11.41
C ALA A 426 2.99 15.89 -11.22
N ILE A 427 3.76 16.38 -10.25
CA ILE A 427 3.92 17.82 -10.00
C ILE A 427 4.55 18.53 -11.23
N ALA A 428 5.59 17.94 -11.81
CA ALA A 428 6.21 18.46 -13.02
C ALA A 428 5.20 18.58 -14.19
N VAL A 429 4.38 17.55 -14.41
CA VAL A 429 3.33 17.57 -15.44
C VAL A 429 2.25 18.60 -15.13
N ILE A 430 1.86 18.81 -13.87
CA ILE A 430 0.93 19.88 -13.46
C ILE A 430 1.51 21.25 -13.83
N CYS A 431 2.79 21.48 -13.52
CA CYS A 431 3.45 22.74 -13.77
C CYS A 431 3.72 23.00 -15.27
N LEU A 432 4.14 21.97 -16.02
CA LEU A 432 4.48 22.10 -17.45
C LEU A 432 3.24 22.28 -18.34
N ARG A 433 2.09 21.67 -18.00
CA ARG A 433 0.84 21.85 -18.75
C ARG A 433 0.14 23.19 -18.49
N ARG A 434 0.77 24.07 -17.73
CA ARG A 434 0.31 25.42 -17.43
C ARG A 434 -0.03 26.25 -18.68
N ASN A 435 0.75 26.04 -19.77
CA ASN A 435 0.69 26.87 -20.98
C ASN A 435 -0.09 26.23 -22.14
N LYS A 436 -0.70 25.05 -21.97
CA LYS A 436 -1.47 24.35 -23.02
C LYS A 436 -2.95 24.32 -22.66
N ALA A 437 -3.58 25.50 -22.65
CA ALA A 437 -5.03 25.65 -22.60
C ALA A 437 -5.43 26.93 -23.37
#